data_631d7b1a913766083ccd6bddf6c8d390
#
_entry.id   631d7b1a913766083ccd6bddf6c8d390
#
_cell.length_a   1.000
_cell.length_b   1.000
_cell.length_c   1.000
_cell.angle_alpha   90.00
_cell.angle_beta   90.00
_cell.angle_gamma   90.00
#
_symmetry.space_group_name_H-M   'P 1'
#
loop_
_entity.id
_entity.type
_entity.pdbx_description
1 polymer ?
#
loop_
_entity_poly.entity_id
_entity_poly.type
_entity_poly.pdbx_seq_one_letter_code
_entity_poly.pdbx_strand_id
1 'polypeptide(L)'
;MSRAQIDVPDDKIAEFCRRNRIKRLALFGSVLRDDFRPDSDVDVLVEFEPDARVGLLGLARMEIELGDLLGRKVDLNTPGFLSDHFRRRVLVEAEIRYDAA
;
A
#
# COMPACT_ATOMS: atom_id res chain seq x y z
N MET A 1 14.08 8.06 -7.83
CA MET A 1 12.85 8.51 -8.51
C MET A 1 11.75 7.48 -8.36
N SER A 2 10.53 7.94 -8.12
CA SER A 2 9.38 7.05 -8.03
C SER A 2 8.94 6.59 -9.42
N ARG A 3 8.58 5.30 -9.52
CA ARG A 3 7.96 4.75 -10.74
C ARG A 3 6.43 4.92 -10.72
N ALA A 4 5.88 5.40 -9.59
CA ALA A 4 4.44 5.53 -9.44
C ALA A 4 3.87 6.57 -10.40
N GLN A 5 2.73 6.24 -11.01
CA GLN A 5 2.05 7.10 -11.98
C GLN A 5 1.12 8.12 -11.30
N ILE A 6 1.17 8.23 -9.99
CA ILE A 6 0.35 9.15 -9.18
C ILE A 6 1.24 9.89 -8.20
N ASP A 7 0.74 11.02 -7.71
CA ASP A 7 1.39 11.74 -6.61
C ASP A 7 1.16 10.98 -5.30
N VAL A 8 2.25 10.78 -4.56
CA VAL A 8 2.21 10.12 -3.27
C VAL A 8 2.77 11.09 -2.23
N PRO A 9 1.92 11.69 -1.39
CA PRO A 9 2.38 12.68 -0.40
C PRO A 9 3.08 11.96 0.77
N ASP A 10 4.40 11.91 0.71
CA ASP A 10 5.22 11.12 1.64
C ASP A 10 4.96 11.45 3.10
N ASP A 11 4.80 12.74 3.46
CA ASP A 11 4.52 13.13 4.86
C ASP A 11 3.18 12.59 5.34
N LYS A 12 2.16 12.65 4.50
CA LYS A 12 0.81 12.16 4.84
C LYS A 12 0.78 10.64 4.92
N ILE A 13 1.52 9.98 4.03
CA ILE A 13 1.66 8.51 4.06
C ILE A 13 2.36 8.07 5.34
N ALA A 14 3.45 8.75 5.72
CA ALA A 14 4.16 8.42 6.95
C ALA A 14 3.27 8.61 8.19
N GLU A 15 2.49 9.69 8.25
CA GLU A 15 1.55 9.93 9.34
C GLU A 15 0.46 8.86 9.39
N PHE A 16 -0.10 8.52 8.24
CA PHE A 16 -1.10 7.45 8.10
C PHE A 16 -0.55 6.12 8.63
N CYS A 17 0.67 5.77 8.23
CA CYS A 17 1.31 4.53 8.66
C CYS A 17 1.54 4.50 10.17
N ARG A 18 2.02 5.61 10.74
CA ARG A 18 2.25 5.69 12.19
C ARG A 18 0.96 5.54 12.98
N ARG A 19 -0.12 6.20 12.55
CA ARG A 19 -1.42 6.11 13.22
C ARG A 19 -2.01 4.71 13.18
N ASN A 20 -1.74 3.98 12.11
CA ASN A 20 -2.33 2.66 11.89
C ASN A 20 -1.37 1.51 12.21
N ARG A 21 -0.22 1.82 12.82
CA ARG A 21 0.77 0.83 13.23
C ARG A 21 1.27 0.00 12.07
N ILE A 22 1.41 0.64 10.93
CA ILE A 22 1.99 0.03 9.73
C ILE A 22 3.50 0.17 9.81
N LYS A 23 4.19 -0.95 9.68
CA LYS A 23 5.65 -0.99 9.69
C LYS A 23 6.21 -0.64 8.31
N ARG A 24 5.57 -1.11 7.26
CA ARG A 24 6.03 -0.89 5.89
C ARG A 24 4.84 -0.76 4.96
N LEU A 25 4.93 0.18 4.03
CA LEU A 25 3.92 0.37 2.98
C LEU A 25 4.64 0.45 1.64
N ALA A 26 4.14 -0.30 0.67
CA ALA A 26 4.71 -0.33 -0.68
C ALA A 26 3.61 -0.28 -1.73
N LEU A 27 3.93 0.26 -2.89
CA LEU A 27 3.06 0.25 -4.07
C LEU A 27 3.49 -0.89 -4.98
N PHE A 28 2.53 -1.53 -5.62
CA PHE A 28 2.84 -2.57 -6.60
C PHE A 28 1.79 -2.60 -7.69
N GLY A 29 2.02 -3.42 -8.71
CA GLY A 29 1.07 -3.60 -9.79
C GLY A 29 1.06 -2.47 -10.80
N SER A 30 -0.11 -2.19 -11.38
CA SER A 30 -0.24 -1.31 -12.53
C SER A 30 0.20 0.12 -12.28
N VAL A 31 0.10 0.61 -11.03
CA VAL A 31 0.52 1.98 -10.69
C VAL A 31 2.01 2.23 -10.97
N LEU A 32 2.80 1.17 -11.05
CA LEU A 32 4.24 1.25 -11.34
C LEU A 32 4.55 1.05 -12.83
N ARG A 33 3.52 0.87 -13.65
CA ARG A 33 3.68 0.55 -15.08
C ARG A 33 3.03 1.62 -15.96
N ASP A 34 3.45 1.67 -17.22
CA ASP A 34 2.92 2.63 -18.18
C ASP A 34 1.47 2.37 -18.57
N ASP A 35 0.95 1.17 -18.32
CA ASP A 35 -0.44 0.82 -18.63
C ASP A 35 -1.44 1.22 -17.55
N PHE A 36 -1.00 1.96 -16.53
CA PHE A 36 -1.89 2.47 -15.48
C PHE A 36 -2.88 3.47 -16.06
N ARG A 37 -4.16 3.27 -15.77
CA ARG A 37 -5.26 4.08 -16.32
C ARG A 37 -5.98 4.87 -15.22
N PRO A 38 -6.75 5.92 -15.60
CA PRO A 38 -7.50 6.69 -14.61
C PRO A 38 -8.49 5.87 -13.79
N ASP A 39 -9.00 4.76 -14.33
CA ASP A 39 -9.92 3.86 -13.63
C ASP A 39 -9.24 2.67 -12.97
N SER A 40 -7.92 2.59 -13.03
CA SER A 40 -7.16 1.52 -12.38
C SER A 40 -7.10 1.74 -10.88
N ASP A 41 -7.19 0.64 -10.12
CA ASP A 41 -7.00 0.68 -8.67
C ASP A 41 -5.51 0.77 -8.36
N VAL A 42 -5.18 1.40 -7.24
CA VAL A 42 -3.80 1.45 -6.75
C VAL A 42 -3.59 0.26 -5.82
N ASP A 43 -2.71 -0.64 -6.21
CA ASP A 43 -2.38 -1.80 -5.38
C ASP A 43 -1.36 -1.43 -4.32
N VAL A 44 -1.72 -1.62 -3.07
CA VAL A 44 -0.88 -1.27 -1.92
C VAL A 44 -0.66 -2.48 -1.05
N LEU A 45 0.58 -2.69 -0.67
CA LEU A 45 0.96 -3.76 0.25
C LEU A 45 1.37 -3.12 1.57
N VAL A 46 0.77 -3.54 2.68
CA VAL A 46 1.13 -3.07 4.01
C VAL A 46 1.53 -4.23 4.90
N GLU A 47 2.56 -3.99 5.70
CA GLU A 47 2.97 -4.88 6.78
C GLU A 47 2.78 -4.14 8.09
N PHE A 48 2.13 -4.79 9.06
CA PHE A 48 1.87 -4.17 10.36
C PHE A 48 2.97 -4.49 11.36
N GLU A 49 3.06 -3.66 12.40
CA GLU A 49 3.92 -3.96 13.54
C GLU A 49 3.52 -5.31 14.15
N PRO A 50 4.46 -6.08 14.71
CA PRO A 50 4.16 -7.42 15.22
C PRO A 50 3.07 -7.49 16.27
N ASP A 51 2.90 -6.42 17.05
CA ASP A 51 1.91 -6.35 18.11
C ASP A 51 0.59 -5.71 17.67
N ALA A 52 0.50 -5.27 16.43
CA ALA A 52 -0.71 -4.66 15.90
C ALA A 52 -1.79 -5.73 15.64
N ARG A 53 -3.02 -5.45 16.06
CA ARG A 53 -4.15 -6.31 15.82
C ARG A 53 -5.15 -5.57 14.97
N VAL A 54 -5.24 -5.98 13.70
CA VAL A 54 -6.08 -5.30 12.71
C VAL A 54 -7.06 -6.30 12.13
N GLY A 55 -8.34 -6.02 12.33
CA GLY A 55 -9.41 -6.83 11.75
C GLY A 55 -9.84 -6.32 10.39
N LEU A 56 -10.80 -7.01 9.78
CA LEU A 56 -11.28 -6.66 8.44
C LEU A 56 -11.89 -5.27 8.38
N LEU A 57 -12.60 -4.83 9.42
CA LEU A 57 -13.17 -3.47 9.46
C LEU A 57 -12.08 -2.41 9.50
N GLY A 58 -11.02 -2.67 10.26
CA GLY A 58 -9.86 -1.76 10.30
C GLY A 58 -9.18 -1.65 8.96
N LEU A 59 -9.00 -2.77 8.27
CA LEU A 59 -8.43 -2.77 6.91
C LEU A 59 -9.30 -1.99 5.94
N ALA A 60 -10.62 -2.16 6.01
CA ALA A 60 -11.55 -1.43 5.14
C ALA A 60 -11.47 0.08 5.37
N ARG A 61 -11.38 0.52 6.62
CA ARG A 61 -11.23 1.94 6.96
C ARG A 61 -9.92 2.50 6.43
N MET A 62 -8.83 1.76 6.57
CA MET A 62 -7.52 2.16 6.07
C MET A 62 -7.54 2.30 4.55
N GLU A 63 -8.21 1.39 3.87
CA GLU A 63 -8.34 1.41 2.41
C GLU A 63 -9.04 2.66 1.93
N ILE A 64 -10.14 3.04 2.59
CA ILE A 64 -10.88 4.25 2.28
C ILE A 64 -10.04 5.49 2.55
N GLU A 65 -9.41 5.56 3.72
CA GLU A 65 -8.58 6.71 4.10
C GLU A 65 -7.41 6.89 3.14
N LEU A 66 -6.73 5.79 2.82
CA LEU A 66 -5.60 5.85 1.90
C LEU A 66 -6.05 6.24 0.50
N GLY A 67 -7.22 5.76 0.07
CA GLY A 67 -7.82 6.18 -1.20
C GLY A 67 -8.06 7.68 -1.25
N ASP A 68 -8.55 8.26 -0.16
CA ASP A 68 -8.75 9.70 -0.05
C ASP A 68 -7.42 10.46 -0.13
N LEU A 69 -6.38 9.94 0.51
CA LEU A 69 -5.05 10.55 0.47
C LEU A 69 -4.46 10.55 -0.93
N LEU A 70 -4.66 9.46 -1.67
CA LEU A 70 -4.09 9.30 -3.01
C LEU A 70 -5.01 9.82 -4.11
N GLY A 71 -6.26 10.15 -3.78
CA GLY A 71 -7.25 10.57 -4.75
C GLY A 71 -7.63 9.46 -5.73
N ARG A 72 -7.49 8.20 -5.35
CA ARG A 72 -7.73 7.04 -6.19
C ARG A 72 -8.27 5.89 -5.36
N LYS A 73 -8.99 4.99 -5.99
CA LYS A 73 -9.41 3.77 -5.34
C LYS A 73 -8.19 2.89 -5.04
N VAL A 74 -8.11 2.39 -3.83
CA VAL A 74 -6.99 1.60 -3.34
C VAL A 74 -7.43 0.16 -3.10
N ASP A 75 -6.61 -0.78 -3.51
CA ASP A 75 -6.74 -2.18 -3.16
C ASP A 75 -5.64 -2.51 -2.13
N LEU A 76 -6.03 -2.64 -0.87
CA LEU A 76 -5.10 -2.81 0.24
C LEU A 76 -4.87 -4.29 0.52
N ASN A 77 -3.62 -4.70 0.52
CA ASN A 77 -3.22 -6.09 0.70
C ASN A 77 -2.20 -6.23 1.81
N THR A 78 -2.21 -7.38 2.47
CA THR A 78 -1.14 -7.75 3.40
C THR A 78 -0.43 -8.99 2.87
N PRO A 79 0.84 -9.23 3.25
CA PRO A 79 1.57 -10.41 2.73
C PRO A 79 0.84 -11.73 3.02
N GLY A 80 0.11 -11.81 4.12
CA GLY A 80 -0.62 -13.03 4.49
C GLY A 80 -1.77 -13.39 3.56
N PHE A 81 -2.29 -12.43 2.80
CA PHE A 81 -3.38 -12.68 1.85
C PHE A 81 -2.90 -13.07 0.46
N LEU A 82 -1.60 -13.00 0.22
CA LEU A 82 -1.02 -13.33 -1.08
C LEU A 82 -0.53 -14.78 -1.06
N SER A 83 -0.67 -15.48 -2.20
CA SER A 83 -0.06 -16.79 -2.33
C SER A 83 1.46 -16.66 -2.26
N ASP A 84 2.17 -17.70 -1.86
CA ASP A 84 3.63 -17.65 -1.69
C ASP A 84 4.34 -17.21 -2.97
N HIS A 85 3.90 -17.75 -4.10
CA HIS A 85 4.50 -17.43 -5.40
C HIS A 85 4.26 -15.96 -5.76
N PHE A 86 3.03 -15.50 -5.63
CA PHE A 86 2.65 -14.11 -5.95
C PHE A 86 3.31 -13.13 -5.00
N ARG A 87 3.39 -13.48 -3.71
CA ARG A 87 4.04 -12.64 -2.70
C ARG A 87 5.49 -12.37 -3.03
N ARG A 88 6.24 -13.38 -3.47
CA ARG A 88 7.65 -13.19 -3.87
C ARG A 88 7.77 -12.21 -5.02
N ARG A 89 6.93 -12.32 -6.03
CA ARG A 89 6.94 -11.42 -7.18
C ARG A 89 6.63 -10.00 -6.76
N VAL A 90 5.60 -9.83 -5.92
CA VAL A 90 5.19 -8.51 -5.43
C VAL A 90 6.31 -7.87 -4.62
N LEU A 91 6.95 -8.61 -3.73
CA LEU A 91 8.02 -8.07 -2.89
C LEU A 91 9.25 -7.64 -3.69
N VAL A 92 9.53 -8.31 -4.80
CA VAL A 92 10.64 -7.94 -5.68
C VAL A 92 10.31 -6.69 -6.49
N GLU A 93 9.07 -6.56 -6.96
CA GLU A 93 8.66 -5.47 -7.85
C GLU A 93 8.16 -4.23 -7.10
N ALA A 94 7.73 -4.38 -5.84
CA ALA A 94 7.10 -3.32 -5.08
C ALA A 94 8.05 -2.15 -4.83
N GLU A 95 7.49 -0.94 -4.87
CA GLU A 95 8.20 0.28 -4.52
C GLU A 95 7.84 0.67 -3.09
N ILE A 96 8.80 0.64 -2.19
CA ILE A 96 8.57 0.98 -0.77
C ILE A 96 8.44 2.49 -0.63
N ARG A 97 7.34 2.93 0.00
CA ARG A 97 7.07 4.36 0.23
C ARG A 97 7.12 4.72 1.70
N TYR A 98 7.09 3.74 2.58
CA TYR A 98 7.26 3.95 4.02
C TYR A 98 7.91 2.72 4.63
N ASP A 99 8.91 2.92 5.46
CA ASP A 99 9.58 1.85 6.18
C ASP A 99 10.02 2.39 7.54
N ALA A 100 9.43 1.83 8.60
CA ALA A 100 9.72 2.25 9.97
C ALA A 100 10.99 1.61 10.54
N ALA A 101 11.56 0.64 9.86
CA ALA A 101 12.74 -0.09 10.35
C ALA A 101 14.01 0.74 10.28
#